data_d3214a2275a0f28bc30dc62a5a1151fc
#
_entry.id   d3214a2275a0f28bc30dc62a5a1151fc
#
_cell.length_a   1.000
_cell.length_b   1.000
_cell.length_c   1.000
_cell.angle_alpha   90.00
_cell.angle_beta   90.00
_cell.angle_gamma   90.00
#
_symmetry.space_group_name_H-M   'P 1'
#
loop_
_entity.id
_entity.type
_entity.pdbx_description
1 polymer ?
#
loop_
_entity_poly.entity_id
_entity_poly.type
_entity_poly.pdbx_seq_one_letter_code
_entity_poly.pdbx_strand_id
1 'polypeptide(L)'
;AEFCVYHLKSDGTVIPGEASELSVGESGAKYVAASGKICAALLYEQKEKTANIRVILQNDKNHSYDFSSVTLSGTTGYTVAAGKKKTHFDASEKQKLTAQNVREHIVVIPDSGGKIRVESVNKQYGHPEYRGIFEIDLVDKALHIINELPLEEYLYSVVPSEMPTEYQKEALKAQAVCARSYAIKQMAGKRLAALGAHVDDSVAFQVYNNLREDAASIAAVNETK
;
A
#
# COMPACT_ATOMS: atom_id res chain seq x y z
N ALA A 1 -18.80 -34.48 7.10
CA ALA A 1 -17.67 -34.13 7.94
C ALA A 1 -17.84 -32.64 8.33
N GLU A 2 -17.64 -32.34 9.58
CA GLU A 2 -17.69 -30.99 10.13
C GLU A 2 -16.48 -30.21 9.61
N PHE A 3 -16.66 -28.94 9.28
CA PHE A 3 -15.56 -28.08 8.84
C PHE A 3 -14.75 -27.65 10.06
N CYS A 4 -13.43 -27.84 10.02
CA CYS A 4 -12.54 -27.56 11.13
C CYS A 4 -11.53 -26.45 10.76
N VAL A 5 -11.21 -25.59 11.73
CA VAL A 5 -10.16 -24.59 11.60
C VAL A 5 -9.04 -24.92 12.58
N TYR A 6 -7.80 -24.74 12.14
CA TYR A 6 -6.61 -24.97 12.94
C TYR A 6 -5.61 -23.85 12.75
N HIS A 7 -4.94 -23.45 13.83
CA HIS A 7 -3.77 -22.59 13.79
C HIS A 7 -2.50 -23.43 13.79
N LEU A 8 -1.62 -23.17 12.83
CA LEU A 8 -0.29 -23.74 12.78
C LEU A 8 0.71 -22.70 13.26
N LYS A 9 1.30 -22.93 14.44
CA LYS A 9 2.31 -22.07 15.03
C LYS A 9 3.67 -22.21 14.34
N SER A 10 4.52 -21.21 14.51
CA SER A 10 5.88 -21.17 13.93
C SER A 10 6.78 -22.32 14.41
N ASP A 11 6.49 -22.91 15.58
CA ASP A 11 7.18 -24.10 16.14
C ASP A 11 6.62 -25.42 15.64
N GLY A 12 5.62 -25.42 14.74
CA GLY A 12 4.94 -26.60 14.21
C GLY A 12 3.76 -27.09 15.05
N THR A 13 3.43 -26.44 16.18
CA THR A 13 2.28 -26.81 17.00
C THR A 13 0.98 -26.47 16.27
N VAL A 14 0.01 -27.40 16.31
CA VAL A 14 -1.34 -27.21 15.74
C VAL A 14 -2.34 -27.12 16.88
N ILE A 15 -3.11 -26.02 16.90
CA ILE A 15 -4.19 -25.82 17.89
C ILE A 15 -5.52 -25.61 17.15
N PRO A 16 -6.67 -26.09 17.74
CA PRO A 16 -7.98 -25.81 17.17
C PRO A 16 -8.28 -24.30 17.15
N GLY A 17 -8.96 -23.87 16.09
CA GLY A 17 -9.49 -22.51 15.91
C GLY A 17 -10.99 -22.55 15.58
N GLU A 18 -11.60 -21.38 15.42
CA GLU A 18 -13.01 -21.22 15.10
C GLU A 18 -13.22 -20.71 13.67
N ALA A 19 -14.35 -21.12 13.05
CA ALA A 19 -14.69 -20.68 11.70
C ALA A 19 -14.91 -19.16 11.59
N SER A 20 -15.26 -18.49 12.69
CA SER A 20 -15.39 -17.04 12.81
C SER A 20 -14.08 -16.27 12.59
N GLU A 21 -12.94 -16.94 12.76
CA GLU A 21 -11.58 -16.38 12.56
C GLU A 21 -11.17 -16.30 11.08
N LEU A 22 -11.97 -16.91 10.18
CA LEU A 22 -11.73 -16.83 8.74
C LEU A 22 -12.29 -15.53 8.17
N SER A 23 -11.43 -14.68 7.61
CA SER A 23 -11.84 -13.51 6.86
C SER A 23 -11.67 -13.70 5.36
N VAL A 24 -12.57 -13.08 4.59
CA VAL A 24 -12.50 -13.12 3.13
C VAL A 24 -11.31 -12.28 2.67
N GLY A 25 -10.42 -12.87 1.86
CA GLY A 25 -9.23 -12.18 1.34
C GLY A 25 -7.96 -12.36 2.20
N GLU A 26 -8.02 -13.18 3.26
CA GLU A 26 -6.85 -13.46 4.10
C GLU A 26 -5.82 -14.33 3.35
N SER A 27 -4.61 -13.79 3.18
CA SER A 27 -3.53 -14.45 2.42
C SER A 27 -2.82 -15.56 3.19
N GLY A 28 -3.18 -15.81 4.45
CA GLY A 28 -2.52 -16.72 5.39
C GLY A 28 -3.19 -18.07 5.58
N ALA A 29 -4.28 -18.36 4.89
CA ALA A 29 -5.01 -19.61 5.06
C ALA A 29 -4.69 -20.63 3.96
N LYS A 30 -4.44 -21.88 4.33
CA LYS A 30 -4.45 -23.04 3.41
C LYS A 30 -5.68 -23.89 3.68
N TYR A 31 -6.34 -24.30 2.61
CA TYR A 31 -7.56 -25.10 2.70
C TYR A 31 -7.28 -26.56 2.35
N VAL A 32 -7.82 -27.47 3.15
CA VAL A 32 -7.80 -28.90 2.88
C VAL A 32 -9.12 -29.30 2.24
N ALA A 33 -9.07 -29.90 1.07
CA ALA A 33 -10.23 -30.41 0.37
C ALA A 33 -10.18 -31.94 0.26
N ALA A 34 -11.34 -32.56 0.51
CA ALA A 34 -11.53 -34.00 0.31
C ALA A 34 -12.90 -34.22 -0.38
N SER A 35 -12.91 -35.10 -1.39
CA SER A 35 -14.14 -35.43 -2.15
C SER A 35 -14.86 -34.20 -2.72
N GLY A 36 -14.09 -33.21 -3.19
CA GLY A 36 -14.65 -31.98 -3.79
C GLY A 36 -15.23 -30.96 -2.79
N LYS A 37 -15.05 -31.18 -1.49
CA LYS A 37 -15.48 -30.24 -0.44
C LYS A 37 -14.30 -29.78 0.40
N ILE A 38 -14.31 -28.50 0.79
CA ILE A 38 -13.34 -27.99 1.77
C ILE A 38 -13.76 -28.52 3.14
N CYS A 39 -12.88 -29.22 3.82
CA CYS A 39 -13.12 -29.85 5.11
C CYS A 39 -12.30 -29.23 6.26
N ALA A 40 -11.25 -28.50 5.97
CA ALA A 40 -10.50 -27.78 6.99
C ALA A 40 -9.82 -26.53 6.43
N ALA A 41 -9.54 -25.57 7.31
CA ALA A 41 -8.64 -24.45 7.07
C ALA A 41 -7.46 -24.52 8.06
N LEU A 42 -6.27 -24.25 7.55
CA LEU A 42 -5.04 -24.10 8.32
C LEU A 42 -4.66 -22.62 8.28
N LEU A 43 -4.78 -21.96 9.40
CA LEU A 43 -4.32 -20.60 9.62
C LEU A 43 -2.87 -20.65 10.12
N TYR A 44 -1.96 -20.07 9.38
CA TYR A 44 -0.57 -19.97 9.81
C TYR A 44 -0.44 -18.80 10.76
N GLU A 45 0.25 -19.01 11.90
CA GLU A 45 0.70 -17.92 12.74
C GLU A 45 1.63 -17.04 11.89
N GLN A 46 1.08 -15.93 11.40
CA GLN A 46 1.88 -14.95 10.70
C GLN A 46 2.82 -14.33 11.74
N LYS A 47 4.14 -14.47 11.58
CA LYS A 47 5.06 -13.43 12.07
C LYS A 47 4.45 -12.13 11.59
N GLU A 48 4.25 -11.16 12.50
CA GLU A 48 3.66 -9.87 12.19
C GLU A 48 4.24 -9.36 10.87
N LYS A 49 3.60 -9.67 9.76
CA LYS A 49 3.83 -8.95 8.52
C LYS A 49 3.22 -7.59 8.81
N THR A 50 4.06 -6.58 8.92
CA THR A 50 3.61 -5.21 8.85
C THR A 50 2.64 -5.14 7.69
N ALA A 51 1.36 -4.94 8.01
CA ALA A 51 0.32 -4.97 7.01
C ALA A 51 0.61 -3.86 5.99
N ASN A 52 0.57 -4.18 4.70
CA ASN A 52 0.71 -3.17 3.66
C ASN A 52 -0.59 -2.35 3.59
N ILE A 53 -0.45 -1.05 3.54
CA ILE A 53 -1.54 -0.14 3.23
C ILE A 53 -1.57 0.11 1.71
N ARG A 54 -2.76 0.30 1.16
CA ARG A 54 -3.01 0.54 -0.25
C ARG A 54 -3.67 1.91 -0.40
N VAL A 55 -2.97 2.83 -1.05
CA VAL A 55 -3.37 4.23 -1.21
C VAL A 55 -3.70 4.47 -2.68
N ILE A 56 -4.97 4.76 -3.01
CA ILE A 56 -5.32 5.20 -4.36
C ILE A 56 -5.02 6.69 -4.50
N LEU A 57 -4.32 7.06 -5.57
CA LEU A 57 -3.95 8.46 -5.80
C LEU A 57 -5.07 9.23 -6.49
N GLN A 58 -5.25 10.49 -6.09
CA GLN A 58 -6.08 11.46 -6.80
C GLN A 58 -5.25 12.26 -7.80
N ASN A 59 -5.85 12.61 -8.94
CA ASN A 59 -5.24 13.54 -9.87
C ASN A 59 -5.47 15.00 -9.41
N ASP A 60 -4.50 15.86 -9.68
CA ASP A 60 -4.49 17.25 -9.20
C ASP A 60 -5.55 18.16 -9.87
N LYS A 61 -6.13 17.71 -11.00
CA LYS A 61 -6.98 18.58 -11.82
C LYS A 61 -8.44 18.61 -11.35
N ASN A 62 -8.97 17.44 -11.00
CA ASN A 62 -10.39 17.29 -10.67
C ASN A 62 -10.62 16.45 -9.41
N HIS A 63 -9.55 16.11 -8.69
CA HIS A 63 -9.58 15.28 -7.48
C HIS A 63 -10.30 13.93 -7.67
N SER A 64 -10.31 13.40 -8.91
CA SER A 64 -10.80 12.05 -9.19
C SER A 64 -9.64 11.04 -9.16
N TYR A 65 -9.98 9.77 -9.18
CA TYR A 65 -8.99 8.68 -9.29
C TYR A 65 -8.61 8.38 -10.75
N ASP A 66 -9.23 9.07 -11.71
CA ASP A 66 -9.10 8.83 -13.14
C ASP A 66 -7.93 9.60 -13.72
N PHE A 67 -6.90 8.91 -14.16
CA PHE A 67 -5.79 9.50 -14.91
C PHE A 67 -5.89 9.10 -16.39
N SER A 68 -5.82 10.07 -17.29
CA SER A 68 -5.68 9.78 -18.73
C SER A 68 -4.29 9.27 -19.10
N SER A 69 -3.29 9.72 -18.33
CA SER A 69 -1.90 9.27 -18.43
C SER A 69 -1.16 9.54 -17.12
N VAL A 70 -0.14 8.73 -16.86
CA VAL A 70 0.81 8.94 -15.78
C VAL A 70 2.24 8.82 -16.33
N THR A 71 3.13 9.70 -15.85
CA THR A 71 4.57 9.61 -16.12
C THR A 71 5.28 9.30 -14.82
N LEU A 72 6.08 8.25 -14.83
CA LEU A 72 6.82 7.75 -13.67
C LEU A 72 8.32 7.79 -13.96
N SER A 73 9.11 7.96 -12.91
CA SER A 73 10.55 7.74 -12.90
C SER A 73 10.98 7.18 -11.53
N GLY A 74 12.20 6.67 -11.43
CA GLY A 74 12.74 6.17 -10.17
C GLY A 74 13.81 7.10 -9.59
N THR A 75 13.97 7.11 -8.27
CA THR A 75 15.16 7.70 -7.61
C THR A 75 16.37 6.78 -7.72
N THR A 76 16.12 5.49 -7.91
CA THR A 76 17.04 4.42 -8.31
C THR A 76 16.52 3.77 -9.58
N GLY A 77 17.13 2.69 -10.07
CA GLY A 77 16.52 1.86 -11.09
C GLY A 77 15.16 1.31 -10.63
N TYR A 78 14.33 0.91 -11.58
CA TYR A 78 13.01 0.33 -11.29
C TYR A 78 12.56 -0.61 -12.40
N THR A 79 11.67 -1.53 -12.04
CA THR A 79 11.11 -2.52 -12.97
C THR A 79 9.62 -2.24 -13.20
N VAL A 80 9.20 -2.24 -14.45
CA VAL A 80 7.80 -2.25 -14.87
C VAL A 80 7.46 -3.65 -15.32
N ALA A 81 6.51 -4.28 -14.63
CA ALA A 81 5.99 -5.62 -14.94
C ALA A 81 4.57 -5.51 -15.47
N ALA A 82 4.33 -6.09 -16.65
CA ALA A 82 3.02 -6.22 -17.30
C ALA A 82 2.83 -7.69 -17.67
N GLY A 83 1.94 -8.39 -16.98
CA GLY A 83 1.79 -9.84 -17.11
C GLY A 83 3.12 -10.58 -16.90
N LYS A 84 3.58 -11.30 -17.93
CA LYS A 84 4.86 -12.02 -17.90
C LYS A 84 6.06 -11.17 -18.32
N LYS A 85 5.83 -9.99 -18.91
CA LYS A 85 6.89 -9.11 -19.38
C LYS A 85 7.38 -8.23 -18.23
N LYS A 86 8.70 -8.21 -18.02
CA LYS A 86 9.39 -7.33 -17.09
C LYS A 86 10.42 -6.52 -17.84
N THR A 87 10.43 -5.21 -17.64
CA THR A 87 11.40 -4.29 -18.24
C THR A 87 11.99 -3.45 -17.14
N HIS A 88 13.32 -3.46 -17.03
CA HIS A 88 14.05 -2.62 -16.09
C HIS A 88 14.42 -1.29 -16.75
N PHE A 89 14.40 -0.22 -15.97
CA PHE A 89 14.73 1.14 -16.35
C PHE A 89 15.75 1.71 -15.38
N ASP A 90 16.67 2.53 -15.89
CA ASP A 90 17.63 3.22 -15.05
C ASP A 90 16.99 4.36 -14.25
N ALA A 91 17.72 4.83 -13.23
CA ALA A 91 17.31 5.98 -12.43
C ALA A 91 16.99 7.19 -13.31
N SER A 92 15.91 7.89 -12.99
CA SER A 92 15.41 9.08 -13.72
C SER A 92 14.94 8.84 -15.16
N GLU A 93 15.05 7.63 -15.69
CA GLU A 93 14.42 7.29 -16.97
C GLU A 93 12.91 7.35 -16.82
N LYS A 94 12.23 8.07 -17.74
CA LYS A 94 10.79 8.33 -17.63
C LYS A 94 9.97 7.34 -18.43
N GLN A 95 8.97 6.76 -17.78
CA GLN A 95 7.98 5.92 -18.44
C GLN A 95 6.61 6.59 -18.43
N LYS A 96 6.04 6.77 -19.63
CA LYS A 96 4.69 7.31 -19.79
C LYS A 96 3.71 6.17 -20.08
N LEU A 97 2.79 5.98 -19.15
CA LEU A 97 1.65 5.08 -19.29
C LEU A 97 0.41 5.89 -19.62
N THR A 98 -0.42 5.38 -20.52
CA THR A 98 -1.66 6.03 -20.96
C THR A 98 -2.78 5.02 -21.02
N ALA A 99 -4.02 5.47 -20.93
CA ALA A 99 -5.18 4.62 -21.11
C ALA A 99 -5.22 3.91 -22.49
N GLN A 100 -4.44 4.40 -23.48
CA GLN A 100 -4.32 3.80 -24.81
C GLN A 100 -3.25 2.71 -24.89
N ASN A 101 -2.19 2.76 -24.05
CA ASN A 101 -1.08 1.78 -24.11
C ASN A 101 -1.11 0.72 -23.00
N VAL A 102 -1.84 0.96 -21.89
CA VAL A 102 -2.06 -0.04 -20.84
C VAL A 102 -3.17 -1.00 -21.28
N ARG A 103 -2.92 -2.31 -21.24
CA ARG A 103 -3.86 -3.37 -21.64
C ARG A 103 -4.06 -4.44 -20.58
N GLU A 104 -3.19 -4.47 -19.58
CA GLU A 104 -3.18 -5.43 -18.48
C GLU A 104 -2.69 -4.75 -17.22
N HIS A 105 -2.87 -5.39 -16.09
CA HIS A 105 -2.36 -4.95 -14.80
C HIS A 105 -0.84 -4.70 -14.86
N ILE A 106 -0.41 -3.54 -14.41
CA ILE A 106 0.99 -3.13 -14.36
C ILE A 106 1.43 -2.99 -12.91
N VAL A 107 2.59 -3.56 -12.60
CA VAL A 107 3.25 -3.36 -11.30
C VAL A 107 4.59 -2.65 -11.55
N VAL A 108 4.82 -1.55 -10.83
CA VAL A 108 6.07 -0.79 -10.87
C VAL A 108 6.80 -0.97 -9.54
N ILE A 109 8.01 -1.48 -9.59
CA ILE A 109 8.79 -1.88 -8.40
C ILE A 109 10.11 -1.12 -8.44
N PRO A 110 10.40 -0.23 -7.48
CA PRO A 110 11.71 0.39 -7.37
C PRO A 110 12.77 -0.62 -6.94
N ASP A 111 14.01 -0.39 -7.33
CA ASP A 111 15.13 -1.14 -6.80
C ASP A 111 15.30 -0.87 -5.30
N SER A 112 16.06 -1.73 -4.62
CA SER A 112 16.22 -1.68 -3.16
C SER A 112 16.59 -0.27 -2.65
N GLY A 113 15.80 0.23 -1.70
CA GLY A 113 15.95 1.58 -1.11
C GLY A 113 15.49 2.73 -2.00
N GLY A 114 15.02 2.44 -3.23
CA GLY A 114 14.51 3.45 -4.15
C GLY A 114 13.06 3.87 -3.87
N LYS A 115 12.67 4.94 -4.57
CA LYS A 115 11.29 5.46 -4.59
C LYS A 115 10.87 5.68 -6.04
N ILE A 116 9.58 5.62 -6.27
CA ILE A 116 8.96 6.00 -7.56
C ILE A 116 8.50 7.44 -7.48
N ARG A 117 8.92 8.26 -8.42
CA ARG A 117 8.45 9.64 -8.60
C ARG A 117 7.28 9.66 -9.58
N VAL A 118 6.19 10.29 -9.18
CA VAL A 118 5.01 10.49 -10.04
C VAL A 118 5.09 11.91 -10.64
N GLU A 119 5.67 12.00 -11.84
CA GLU A 119 5.92 13.25 -12.56
C GLU A 119 4.62 13.96 -13.01
N SER A 120 3.51 13.23 -13.05
CA SER A 120 2.20 13.76 -13.47
C SER A 120 1.41 14.39 -12.33
N VAL A 121 1.90 14.30 -11.10
CA VAL A 121 1.28 14.86 -9.89
C VAL A 121 2.19 15.92 -9.30
N ASN A 122 1.62 17.03 -8.84
CA ASN A 122 2.34 18.08 -8.11
C ASN A 122 1.80 18.17 -6.68
N LYS A 123 2.70 18.15 -5.73
CA LYS A 123 2.43 18.43 -4.32
C LYS A 123 3.14 19.73 -3.93
N GLN A 124 3.03 20.14 -2.69
CA GLN A 124 3.60 21.41 -2.21
C GLN A 124 5.10 21.56 -2.49
N TYR A 125 5.86 20.45 -2.55
CA TYR A 125 7.30 20.44 -2.80
C TYR A 125 7.71 19.97 -4.21
N GLY A 126 6.78 19.93 -5.15
CA GLY A 126 6.99 19.46 -6.53
C GLY A 126 6.47 18.04 -6.76
N HIS A 127 7.14 17.28 -7.63
CA HIS A 127 6.71 15.91 -7.93
C HIS A 127 6.99 14.97 -6.76
N PRO A 128 5.96 14.27 -6.25
CA PRO A 128 6.10 13.42 -5.08
C PRO A 128 6.86 12.11 -5.39
N GLU A 129 7.62 11.67 -4.39
CA GLU A 129 8.39 10.42 -4.40
C GLU A 129 7.80 9.46 -3.37
N TYR A 130 7.45 8.26 -3.82
CA TYR A 130 6.74 7.28 -3.02
C TYR A 130 7.59 6.02 -2.80
N ARG A 131 7.57 5.51 -1.58
CA ARG A 131 8.06 4.18 -1.23
C ARG A 131 7.11 3.10 -1.70
N GLY A 132 7.54 1.84 -1.62
CA GLY A 132 6.71 0.70 -1.99
C GLY A 132 6.57 0.51 -3.48
N ILE A 133 5.52 -0.17 -3.88
CA ILE A 133 5.23 -0.49 -5.28
C ILE A 133 4.01 0.29 -5.77
N PHE A 134 3.89 0.40 -7.08
CA PHE A 134 2.69 0.92 -7.73
C PHE A 134 1.98 -0.18 -8.50
N GLU A 135 0.67 -0.22 -8.35
CA GLU A 135 -0.22 -0.98 -9.20
C GLU A 135 -1.02 0.00 -10.07
N ILE A 136 -1.11 -0.28 -11.37
CA ILE A 136 -1.79 0.57 -12.33
C ILE A 136 -2.71 -0.29 -13.17
N ASP A 137 -3.99 0.02 -13.09
CA ASP A 137 -5.05 -0.68 -13.81
C ASP A 137 -5.80 0.26 -14.76
N LEU A 138 -6.24 -0.29 -15.88
CA LEU A 138 -7.16 0.40 -16.79
C LEU A 138 -8.60 0.11 -16.36
N VAL A 139 -9.29 1.13 -15.85
CA VAL A 139 -10.69 1.07 -15.40
C VAL A 139 -11.49 2.11 -16.18
N ASP A 140 -12.56 1.70 -16.86
CA ASP A 140 -13.46 2.60 -17.61
C ASP A 140 -12.76 3.65 -18.49
N LYS A 141 -11.68 3.23 -19.20
CA LYS A 141 -10.84 4.06 -20.07
C LYS A 141 -9.94 5.09 -19.35
N ALA A 142 -9.80 4.99 -18.04
CA ALA A 142 -8.87 5.76 -17.23
C ALA A 142 -7.88 4.85 -16.49
N LEU A 143 -6.74 5.37 -16.08
CA LEU A 143 -5.80 4.66 -15.23
C LEU A 143 -6.12 4.94 -13.77
N HIS A 144 -6.30 3.90 -12.97
CA HIS A 144 -6.28 3.96 -11.52
C HIS A 144 -4.88 3.59 -11.02
N ILE A 145 -4.38 4.33 -10.04
CA ILE A 145 -3.02 4.21 -9.56
C ILE A 145 -3.06 3.95 -8.05
N ILE A 146 -2.57 2.80 -7.62
CA ILE A 146 -2.49 2.42 -6.21
C ILE A 146 -1.03 2.32 -5.81
N ASN A 147 -0.66 3.00 -4.74
CA ASN A 147 0.61 2.83 -4.07
C ASN A 147 0.44 1.84 -2.92
N GLU A 148 1.15 0.73 -2.95
CA GLU A 148 1.16 -0.28 -1.88
C GLU A 148 2.52 -0.29 -1.18
N LEU A 149 2.50 -0.15 0.15
CA LEU A 149 3.70 -0.07 0.97
C LEU A 149 3.44 -0.52 2.42
N PRO A 150 4.48 -0.86 3.18
CA PRO A 150 4.35 -1.10 4.62
C PRO A 150 3.74 0.09 5.35
N LEU A 151 2.84 -0.18 6.31
CA LEU A 151 2.13 0.86 7.08
C LEU A 151 3.09 1.88 7.70
N GLU A 152 4.21 1.44 8.26
CA GLU A 152 5.16 2.36 8.90
C GLU A 152 5.83 3.31 7.88
N GLU A 153 6.11 2.82 6.68
CA GLU A 153 6.65 3.66 5.60
C GLU A 153 5.63 4.67 5.07
N TYR A 154 4.34 4.32 5.06
CA TYR A 154 3.26 5.25 4.78
C TYR A 154 3.24 6.40 5.79
N LEU A 155 3.44 6.10 7.09
CA LEU A 155 3.45 7.10 8.14
C LEU A 155 4.64 8.08 8.02
N TYR A 156 5.77 7.69 7.43
CA TYR A 156 6.89 8.59 7.18
C TYR A 156 6.51 9.80 6.31
N SER A 157 5.51 9.64 5.45
CA SER A 157 5.00 10.70 4.58
C SER A 157 3.71 11.35 5.08
N VAL A 158 2.94 10.66 5.95
CA VAL A 158 1.72 11.22 6.56
C VAL A 158 2.08 12.19 7.69
N VAL A 159 2.94 11.78 8.61
CA VAL A 159 3.25 12.60 9.80
C VAL A 159 3.73 14.00 9.42
N PRO A 160 4.72 14.19 8.51
CA PRO A 160 5.13 15.53 8.13
C PRO A 160 4.09 16.29 7.32
N SER A 161 3.17 15.58 6.65
CA SER A 161 2.09 16.21 5.86
C SER A 161 0.93 16.70 6.72
N GLU A 162 0.77 16.16 7.93
CA GLU A 162 -0.29 16.50 8.88
C GLU A 162 0.17 17.44 10.00
N MET A 163 1.46 17.44 10.34
CA MET A 163 2.00 18.22 11.45
C MET A 163 3.37 18.81 11.09
N PRO A 164 3.63 20.11 11.38
CA PRO A 164 4.94 20.71 11.18
C PRO A 164 6.05 19.92 11.92
N THR A 165 7.13 19.62 11.20
CA THR A 165 8.22 18.76 11.71
C THR A 165 9.12 19.46 12.75
N GLU A 166 8.98 20.79 12.88
CA GLU A 166 9.62 21.62 13.90
C GLU A 166 8.98 21.49 15.31
N TYR A 167 7.86 20.79 15.40
CA TYR A 167 7.21 20.54 16.69
C TYR A 167 8.07 19.62 17.56
N GLN A 168 7.81 19.67 18.88
CA GLN A 168 8.52 18.82 19.83
C GLN A 168 8.36 17.34 19.50
N LYS A 169 9.41 16.56 19.69
CA LYS A 169 9.47 15.14 19.38
C LYS A 169 8.26 14.34 19.92
N GLU A 170 7.84 14.63 21.16
CA GLU A 170 6.70 13.93 21.77
C GLU A 170 5.36 14.27 21.05
N ALA A 171 5.23 15.46 20.47
CA ALA A 171 4.06 15.80 19.65
C ALA A 171 4.06 15.00 18.33
N LEU A 172 5.22 14.87 17.67
CA LEU A 172 5.37 14.04 16.47
C LEU A 172 5.09 12.56 16.77
N LYS A 173 5.53 12.05 17.94
CA LYS A 173 5.24 10.69 18.40
C LYS A 173 3.74 10.48 18.64
N ALA A 174 3.07 11.43 19.28
CA ALA A 174 1.63 11.38 19.49
C ALA A 174 0.88 11.37 18.14
N GLN A 175 1.30 12.21 17.18
CA GLN A 175 0.75 12.22 15.82
C GLN A 175 0.97 10.87 15.12
N ALA A 176 2.14 10.27 15.24
CA ALA A 176 2.42 8.96 14.64
C ALA A 176 1.51 7.85 15.20
N VAL A 177 1.26 7.82 16.52
CA VAL A 177 0.33 6.87 17.14
C VAL A 177 -1.10 7.09 16.66
N CYS A 178 -1.57 8.34 16.61
CA CYS A 178 -2.90 8.68 16.10
C CYS A 178 -3.07 8.28 14.63
N ALA A 179 -2.09 8.63 13.78
CA ALA A 179 -2.10 8.32 12.36
C ALA A 179 -2.10 6.80 12.10
N ARG A 180 -1.29 6.04 12.86
CA ARG A 180 -1.24 4.57 12.79
C ARG A 180 -2.60 3.95 13.13
N SER A 181 -3.18 4.38 14.25
CA SER A 181 -4.48 3.87 14.72
C SER A 181 -5.59 4.17 13.70
N TYR A 182 -5.58 5.37 13.11
CA TYR A 182 -6.52 5.74 12.06
C TYR A 182 -6.32 4.87 10.81
N ALA A 183 -5.09 4.72 10.32
CA ALA A 183 -4.79 3.92 9.15
C ALA A 183 -5.20 2.45 9.32
N ILE A 184 -4.89 1.82 10.47
CA ILE A 184 -5.32 0.44 10.81
C ILE A 184 -6.84 0.33 10.75
N LYS A 185 -7.58 1.31 11.30
CA LYS A 185 -9.04 1.34 11.23
C LYS A 185 -9.54 1.41 9.78
N GLN A 186 -8.91 2.22 8.93
CA GLN A 186 -9.29 2.31 7.51
C GLN A 186 -8.97 1.02 6.75
N MET A 187 -7.84 0.37 7.05
CA MET A 187 -7.47 -0.91 6.45
C MET A 187 -8.47 -2.02 6.77
N ALA A 188 -9.03 -2.03 7.97
CA ALA A 188 -10.13 -2.94 8.36
C ALA A 188 -11.48 -2.53 7.73
N GLY A 189 -11.61 -1.31 7.23
CA GLY A 189 -12.81 -0.77 6.60
C GLY A 189 -12.98 -1.23 5.16
N LYS A 190 -14.17 -0.94 4.59
CA LYS A 190 -14.51 -1.31 3.21
C LYS A 190 -14.82 -0.09 2.32
N ARG A 191 -14.50 1.13 2.78
CA ARG A 191 -14.93 2.37 2.11
C ARG A 191 -14.45 2.46 0.65
N LEU A 192 -13.20 2.06 0.38
CA LEU A 192 -12.60 2.04 -0.97
C LEU A 192 -12.30 0.61 -1.49
N ALA A 193 -12.88 -0.41 -0.89
CA ALA A 193 -12.62 -1.81 -1.25
C ALA A 193 -12.96 -2.12 -2.72
N ALA A 194 -14.01 -1.49 -3.27
CA ALA A 194 -14.37 -1.63 -4.68
C ALA A 194 -13.30 -1.08 -5.64
N LEU A 195 -12.43 -0.19 -5.16
CA LEU A 195 -11.29 0.36 -5.89
C LEU A 195 -9.98 -0.37 -5.59
N GLY A 196 -10.02 -1.43 -4.78
CA GLY A 196 -8.82 -2.17 -4.35
C GLY A 196 -7.92 -1.39 -3.40
N ALA A 197 -8.42 -0.34 -2.74
CA ALA A 197 -7.66 0.54 -1.85
C ALA A 197 -8.24 0.58 -0.44
N HIS A 198 -7.41 0.99 0.52
CA HIS A 198 -7.81 1.23 1.90
C HIS A 198 -8.14 2.71 2.15
N VAL A 199 -7.33 3.60 1.60
CA VAL A 199 -7.39 5.06 1.74
C VAL A 199 -7.07 5.73 0.40
N ASP A 200 -7.38 7.01 0.27
CA ASP A 200 -6.81 7.88 -0.75
C ASP A 200 -5.77 8.85 -0.14
N ASP A 201 -5.12 9.65 -0.97
CA ASP A 201 -4.06 10.58 -0.58
C ASP A 201 -4.54 11.98 -0.18
N SER A 202 -5.85 12.15 0.04
CA SER A 202 -6.50 13.44 0.31
C SER A 202 -6.85 13.65 1.78
N VAL A 203 -7.29 14.86 2.10
CA VAL A 203 -7.83 15.25 3.41
C VAL A 203 -9.08 14.46 3.84
N ALA A 204 -9.72 13.72 2.94
CA ALA A 204 -10.87 12.86 3.28
C ALA A 204 -10.44 11.65 4.12
N PHE A 205 -9.16 11.32 4.12
CA PHE A 205 -8.51 10.28 4.93
C PHE A 205 -7.36 10.90 5.73
N GLN A 206 -6.15 10.84 5.22
CA GLN A 206 -4.94 11.47 5.78
C GLN A 206 -4.14 12.05 4.64
N VAL A 207 -3.67 13.28 4.80
CA VAL A 207 -2.83 13.91 3.78
C VAL A 207 -1.55 13.09 3.61
N TYR A 208 -1.38 12.54 2.41
CA TYR A 208 -0.27 11.65 2.11
C TYR A 208 0.70 12.28 1.11
N ASN A 209 1.97 12.33 1.49
CA ASN A 209 3.08 12.78 0.66
C ASN A 209 2.93 14.21 0.11
N ASN A 210 2.26 15.09 0.88
CA ASN A 210 2.17 16.52 0.54
C ASN A 210 3.45 17.29 0.89
N LEU A 211 4.19 16.82 1.90
CA LEU A 211 5.53 17.26 2.25
C LEU A 211 6.50 16.08 2.17
N ARG A 212 7.79 16.39 2.04
CA ARG A 212 8.84 15.37 2.02
C ARG A 212 8.96 14.67 3.37
N GLU A 213 9.38 13.43 3.34
CA GLU A 213 9.80 12.72 4.54
C GLU A 213 10.88 13.51 5.27
N ASP A 214 10.78 13.53 6.58
CA ASP A 214 11.67 14.24 7.48
C ASP A 214 12.27 13.29 8.53
N ALA A 215 13.53 13.49 8.90
CA ALA A 215 14.23 12.62 9.83
C ALA A 215 13.58 12.57 11.23
N ALA A 216 13.04 13.71 11.73
CA ALA A 216 12.38 13.76 13.03
C ALA A 216 11.06 12.98 13.01
N SER A 217 10.29 13.11 11.92
CA SER A 217 9.04 12.36 11.73
C SER A 217 9.30 10.86 11.60
N ILE A 218 10.32 10.45 10.83
CA ILE A 218 10.74 9.03 10.70
C ILE A 218 11.14 8.48 12.07
N ALA A 219 11.93 9.23 12.85
CA ALA A 219 12.35 8.82 14.19
C ALA A 219 11.13 8.65 15.13
N ALA A 220 10.19 9.61 15.09
CA ALA A 220 8.96 9.55 15.90
C ALA A 220 8.10 8.32 15.56
N VAL A 221 7.94 7.99 14.28
CA VAL A 221 7.22 6.78 13.83
C VAL A 221 7.92 5.53 14.35
N ASN A 222 9.25 5.42 14.19
CA ASN A 222 10.02 4.24 14.58
C ASN A 222 10.06 4.03 16.11
N GLU A 223 10.08 5.09 16.90
CA GLU A 223 10.09 5.01 18.37
C GLU A 223 8.70 4.68 18.97
N THR A 224 7.64 4.74 18.16
CA THR A 224 6.27 4.44 18.61
C THR A 224 5.69 3.18 17.98
N LYS A 225 6.50 2.41 17.27
CA LYS A 225 6.16 1.17 16.59
C LYS A 225 5.83 0.03 17.54
#